data_26daee897b56f6bc5f7836204094c22f
#
_entry.id   26daee897b56f6bc5f7836204094c22f
#
_cell.length_a   1.000
_cell.length_b   1.000
_cell.length_c   1.000
_cell.angle_alpha   90.00
_cell.angle_beta   90.00
_cell.angle_gamma   90.00
#
_symmetry.space_group_name_H-M   'P 1'
#
loop_
_entity.id
_entity.type
_entity.pdbx_description
1 polymer ?
#
loop_
_entity_poly.entity_id
_entity_poly.type
_entity_poly.pdbx_seq_one_letter_code
_entity_poly.pdbx_strand_id
1 'polypeptide(L)'
;MIYFIKAGNKHVKIGYSANPEKRLKELQTGNPLKLKLVTTLLGSYETEKALHLYFARNKREGEWFHLTGELENCLKASIWPKRKNVEPTTIKQFLENGIHFHLSQKAKRSKKVKNLIRQYSVETK
;
A
#
# COMPACT_ATOMS: atom_id res chain seq x y z
N MET A 1 -6.15 -16.16 -0.62
CA MET A 1 -5.25 -14.99 -0.82
C MET A 1 -5.78 -13.78 -0.06
N ILE A 2 -4.89 -12.97 0.43
CA ILE A 2 -5.24 -11.69 1.03
C ILE A 2 -5.34 -10.66 -0.09
N TYR A 3 -6.39 -9.86 -0.08
CA TYR A 3 -6.59 -8.83 -1.10
C TYR A 3 -6.64 -7.44 -0.49
N PHE A 4 -6.23 -6.46 -1.29
CA PHE A 4 -6.29 -5.04 -0.95
C PHE A 4 -7.13 -4.35 -2.01
N ILE A 5 -8.33 -3.93 -1.62
CA ILE A 5 -9.28 -3.24 -2.51
C ILE A 5 -9.41 -1.80 -2.08
N LYS A 6 -9.13 -0.90 -3.00
CA LYS A 6 -9.15 0.54 -2.79
C LYS A 6 -10.52 1.11 -3.15
N ALA A 7 -11.06 1.96 -2.28
CA ALA A 7 -12.25 2.76 -2.55
C ALA A 7 -11.84 4.23 -2.57
N GLY A 8 -11.82 4.82 -3.76
CA GLY A 8 -11.27 6.16 -3.93
C GLY A 8 -9.77 6.19 -3.61
N ASN A 9 -9.27 7.31 -3.08
CA ASN A 9 -7.85 7.49 -2.76
C ASN A 9 -7.54 7.45 -1.26
N LYS A 10 -8.56 7.29 -0.42
CA LYS A 10 -8.42 7.45 1.03
C LYS A 10 -8.63 6.17 1.84
N HIS A 11 -9.27 5.17 1.27
CA HIS A 11 -9.65 3.96 1.99
C HIS A 11 -9.27 2.70 1.23
N VAL A 12 -8.91 1.68 2.00
CA VAL A 12 -8.56 0.36 1.47
C VAL A 12 -9.16 -0.72 2.36
N LYS A 13 -9.70 -1.76 1.73
CA LYS A 13 -10.20 -2.95 2.40
C LYS A 13 -9.13 -4.02 2.37
N ILE A 14 -8.85 -4.62 3.52
CA ILE A 14 -7.95 -5.77 3.65
C ILE A 14 -8.81 -6.98 3.98
N GLY A 15 -8.86 -7.94 3.07
CA GLY A 15 -9.70 -9.12 3.24
C GLY A 15 -9.02 -10.39 2.74
N TYR A 16 -9.71 -11.50 2.90
CA TYR A 16 -9.28 -12.81 2.43
C TYR A 16 -10.31 -13.40 1.48
N SER A 17 -9.84 -13.96 0.37
CA SER A 17 -10.69 -14.68 -0.57
C SER A 17 -9.85 -15.68 -1.38
N ALA A 18 -10.47 -16.81 -1.72
CA ALA A 18 -9.87 -17.75 -2.66
C ALA A 18 -9.85 -17.19 -4.08
N ASN A 19 -10.75 -16.25 -4.39
CA ASN A 19 -10.85 -15.60 -5.68
C ASN A 19 -11.07 -14.09 -5.49
N PRO A 20 -10.00 -13.29 -5.33
CA PRO A 20 -10.12 -11.84 -5.10
C PRO A 20 -10.85 -11.07 -6.19
N GLU A 21 -10.70 -11.46 -7.45
CA GLU A 21 -11.38 -10.78 -8.56
C GLU A 21 -12.89 -10.99 -8.51
N LYS A 22 -13.34 -12.18 -8.18
CA LYS A 22 -14.77 -12.47 -7.98
C LYS A 22 -15.29 -11.67 -6.80
N ARG A 23 -14.53 -11.61 -5.71
CA ARG A 23 -14.91 -10.84 -4.52
C ARG A 23 -15.02 -9.34 -4.84
N LEU A 24 -14.12 -8.83 -5.66
CA LEU A 24 -14.18 -7.42 -6.12
C LEU A 24 -15.51 -7.13 -6.82
N LYS A 25 -15.95 -8.00 -7.71
CA LYS A 25 -17.22 -7.86 -8.41
C LYS A 25 -18.40 -7.88 -7.45
N GLU A 26 -18.39 -8.78 -6.48
CA GLU A 26 -19.42 -8.87 -5.45
C GLU A 26 -19.50 -7.59 -4.61
N LEU A 27 -18.34 -7.08 -4.19
CA LEU A 27 -18.25 -5.85 -3.38
C LEU A 27 -18.64 -4.61 -4.19
N GLN A 28 -18.37 -4.59 -5.48
CA GLN A 28 -18.75 -3.48 -6.35
C GLN A 28 -20.25 -3.33 -6.50
N THR A 29 -21.00 -4.42 -6.43
CA THR A 29 -22.45 -4.40 -6.51
C THR A 29 -23.03 -3.59 -5.36
N GLY A 30 -23.80 -2.55 -5.67
CA GLY A 30 -24.41 -1.67 -4.69
C GLY A 30 -23.47 -0.66 -4.03
N ASN A 31 -22.21 -0.61 -4.43
CA ASN A 31 -21.26 0.37 -3.90
C ASN A 31 -21.19 1.59 -4.82
N PRO A 32 -21.47 2.81 -4.32
CA PRO A 32 -21.43 4.02 -5.16
C PRO A 32 -20.00 4.40 -5.61
N LEU A 33 -18.97 3.93 -4.91
CA LEU A 33 -17.59 4.20 -5.26
C LEU A 33 -17.04 3.10 -6.17
N LYS A 34 -16.21 3.48 -7.13
CA LYS A 34 -15.48 2.51 -7.95
C LYS A 34 -14.39 1.86 -7.10
N LEU A 35 -14.47 0.54 -6.96
CA LEU A 35 -13.50 -0.26 -6.24
C LEU A 35 -12.40 -0.75 -7.18
N LYS A 36 -11.18 -0.83 -6.68
CA LYS A 36 -10.03 -1.30 -7.44
C LYS A 36 -9.22 -2.28 -6.63
N LEU A 37 -8.97 -3.46 -7.20
CA LEU A 37 -8.04 -4.42 -6.62
C LEU A 37 -6.61 -3.92 -6.86
N VAL A 38 -5.91 -3.56 -5.78
CA VAL A 38 -4.56 -3.01 -5.86
C VAL A 38 -3.52 -4.12 -5.96
N THR A 39 -3.59 -5.07 -5.04
CA THR A 39 -2.64 -6.20 -4.98
C THR A 39 -3.23 -7.35 -4.17
N THR A 40 -2.58 -8.49 -4.28
CA THR A 40 -2.90 -9.68 -3.48
C THR A 40 -1.63 -10.21 -2.84
N LEU A 41 -1.78 -10.88 -1.69
CA LEU A 41 -0.67 -11.53 -0.99
C LEU A 41 -1.01 -12.99 -0.74
N LEU A 42 0.01 -13.84 -0.74
CA LEU A 42 -0.12 -15.19 -0.25
C LEU A 42 -0.33 -15.18 1.26
N GLY A 43 -1.31 -15.91 1.71
CA GLY A 43 -1.60 -16.03 3.14
C GLY A 43 -2.93 -16.67 3.40
N SER A 44 -3.15 -16.99 4.67
CA SER A 44 -4.37 -17.59 5.18
C SER A 44 -5.27 -16.52 5.82
N TYR A 45 -6.42 -16.96 6.33
CA TYR A 45 -7.31 -16.12 7.11
C TYR A 45 -6.63 -15.57 8.37
N GLU A 46 -5.77 -16.38 9.02
CA GLU A 46 -4.98 -15.93 10.18
C GLU A 46 -3.99 -14.84 9.80
N THR A 47 -3.43 -14.93 8.60
CA THR A 47 -2.51 -13.93 8.07
C THR A 47 -3.23 -12.59 7.84
N GLU A 48 -4.47 -12.64 7.35
CA GLU A 48 -5.32 -11.45 7.23
C GLU A 48 -5.53 -10.78 8.60
N LYS A 49 -5.85 -11.58 9.62
CA LYS A 49 -6.02 -11.06 10.98
C LYS A 49 -4.74 -10.42 11.51
N ALA A 50 -3.60 -11.01 11.23
CA ALA A 50 -2.29 -10.44 11.61
C ALA A 50 -2.08 -9.08 10.95
N LEU A 51 -2.44 -8.91 9.69
CA LEU A 51 -2.37 -7.62 9.00
C LEU A 51 -3.33 -6.61 9.60
N HIS A 52 -4.53 -7.02 9.98
CA HIS A 52 -5.49 -6.15 10.66
C HIS A 52 -4.91 -5.61 11.97
N LEU A 53 -4.21 -6.44 12.74
CA LEU A 53 -3.54 -6.02 13.97
C LEU A 53 -2.35 -5.11 13.68
N TYR A 54 -1.56 -5.43 12.68
CA TYR A 54 -0.40 -4.63 12.29
C TYR A 54 -0.80 -3.22 11.88
N PHE A 55 -1.88 -3.08 11.13
CA PHE A 55 -2.40 -1.79 10.67
C PHE A 55 -3.55 -1.26 11.53
N ALA A 56 -3.66 -1.69 12.79
CA ALA A 56 -4.75 -1.30 13.68
C ALA A 56 -4.91 0.23 13.83
N ARG A 57 -3.81 0.98 13.76
CA ARG A 57 -3.83 2.45 13.81
C ARG A 57 -4.55 3.08 12.62
N ASN A 58 -4.59 2.37 11.49
CA ASN A 58 -5.24 2.82 10.27
C ASN A 58 -6.71 2.39 10.18
N LYS A 59 -7.16 1.54 11.10
CA LYS A 59 -8.50 0.95 11.05
C LYS A 59 -9.59 2.01 11.15
N ARG A 60 -10.56 1.94 10.25
CA ARG A 60 -11.74 2.79 10.25
C ARG A 60 -12.96 2.03 10.76
N GLU A 61 -13.46 1.09 9.98
CA GLU A 61 -14.61 0.23 10.32
C GLU A 61 -14.43 -1.15 9.69
N GLY A 62 -14.70 -2.21 10.45
CA GLY A 62 -14.64 -3.58 9.95
C GLY A 62 -13.29 -3.89 9.32
N GLU A 63 -13.30 -4.21 8.02
CA GLU A 63 -12.11 -4.51 7.25
C GLU A 63 -11.58 -3.32 6.44
N TRP A 64 -12.14 -2.12 6.66
CA TRP A 64 -11.73 -0.90 5.99
C TRP A 64 -10.71 -0.11 6.81
N PHE A 65 -9.69 0.40 6.13
CA PHE A 65 -8.56 1.11 6.72
C PHE A 65 -8.33 2.43 5.99
N HIS A 66 -7.84 3.43 6.73
CA HIS A 66 -7.36 4.67 6.12
C HIS A 66 -6.06 4.41 5.37
N LEU A 67 -5.98 4.88 4.13
CA LEU A 67 -4.81 4.72 3.28
C LEU A 67 -3.78 5.81 3.57
N THR A 68 -3.08 5.66 4.69
CA THR A 68 -2.07 6.61 5.17
C THR A 68 -0.85 5.86 5.73
N GLY A 69 0.25 6.58 5.92
CA GLY A 69 1.44 6.08 6.59
C GLY A 69 2.04 4.85 5.93
N GLU A 70 2.41 3.88 6.76
CA GLU A 70 3.07 2.64 6.30
C GLU A 70 2.22 1.82 5.35
N LEU A 71 0.91 1.73 5.59
CA LEU A 71 0.00 1.00 4.71
C LEU A 71 0.01 1.62 3.29
N GLU A 72 -0.03 2.93 3.19
CA GLU A 72 0.06 3.64 1.91
C GLU A 72 1.39 3.34 1.20
N ASN A 73 2.49 3.37 1.94
CA ASN A 73 3.82 3.06 1.40
C ASN A 73 3.90 1.63 0.87
N CYS A 74 3.36 0.66 1.61
CA CYS A 74 3.33 -0.74 1.19
C CYS A 74 2.54 -0.92 -0.11
N LEU A 75 1.39 -0.26 -0.24
CA LEU A 75 0.58 -0.36 -1.44
C LEU A 75 1.24 0.34 -2.63
N LYS A 76 1.84 1.50 -2.44
CA LYS A 76 2.60 2.18 -3.48
C LYS A 76 3.78 1.34 -3.96
N ALA A 77 4.51 0.71 -3.04
CA ALA A 77 5.61 -0.19 -3.36
C ALA A 77 5.15 -1.41 -4.17
N SER A 78 3.93 -1.89 -3.94
CA SER A 78 3.37 -3.05 -4.64
C SER A 78 3.07 -2.79 -6.11
N ILE A 79 2.83 -1.53 -6.49
CA ILE A 79 2.56 -1.13 -7.87
C ILE A 79 3.75 -0.48 -8.56
N TRP A 80 4.86 -0.33 -7.86
CA TRP A 80 6.09 0.29 -8.37
C TRP A 80 7.30 -0.64 -8.21
N PRO A 81 8.17 -0.79 -9.21
CA PRO A 81 7.92 -0.44 -10.62
C PRO A 81 6.84 -1.31 -11.22
N LYS A 82 6.15 -0.82 -12.26
CA LYS A 82 5.14 -1.60 -12.98
C LYS A 82 5.77 -2.87 -13.56
N ARG A 83 5.63 -3.96 -12.86
CA ARG A 83 6.07 -5.27 -13.34
C ARG A 83 4.90 -5.99 -13.96
N LYS A 84 5.06 -6.43 -15.19
CA LYS A 84 4.14 -7.36 -15.81
C LYS A 84 4.37 -8.74 -15.19
N ASN A 85 3.31 -9.45 -14.80
CA ASN A 85 3.36 -10.80 -14.22
C ASN A 85 4.10 -10.89 -12.88
N VAL A 86 3.71 -10.04 -11.92
CA VAL A 86 4.21 -10.15 -10.55
C VAL A 86 3.46 -11.28 -9.84
N GLU A 87 4.20 -12.28 -9.35
CA GLU A 87 3.63 -13.30 -8.48
C GLU A 87 3.16 -12.70 -7.15
N PRO A 88 2.14 -13.32 -6.51
CA PRO A 88 1.68 -12.85 -5.22
C PRO A 88 2.82 -12.80 -4.20
N THR A 89 2.98 -11.66 -3.56
CA THR A 89 4.04 -11.41 -2.58
C THR A 89 3.60 -11.91 -1.21
N THR A 90 4.56 -12.37 -0.39
CA THR A 90 4.29 -12.69 1.01
C THR A 90 4.15 -11.42 1.84
N ILE A 91 3.55 -11.52 3.03
CA ILE A 91 3.43 -10.38 3.96
C ILE A 91 4.79 -9.79 4.27
N LYS A 92 5.78 -10.64 4.56
CA LYS A 92 7.13 -10.16 4.87
C LYS A 92 7.68 -9.28 3.76
N GLN A 93 7.58 -9.74 2.52
CA GLN A 93 8.04 -9.00 1.36
C GLN A 93 7.25 -7.70 1.16
N PHE A 94 5.94 -7.76 1.37
CA PHE A 94 5.06 -6.60 1.30
C PHE A 94 5.47 -5.49 2.27
N LEU A 95 5.73 -5.84 3.53
CA LEU A 95 6.15 -4.89 4.56
C LEU A 95 7.56 -4.35 4.29
N GLU A 96 8.48 -5.22 3.90
CA GLU A 96 9.87 -4.82 3.56
C GLU A 96 9.89 -3.86 2.36
N ASN A 97 9.10 -4.13 1.34
CA ASN A 97 8.99 -3.26 0.16
C ASN A 97 8.45 -1.88 0.54
N GLY A 98 7.50 -1.82 1.47
CA GLY A 98 6.97 -0.56 1.97
C GLY A 98 8.03 0.26 2.70
N ILE A 99 8.84 -0.38 3.52
CA ILE A 99 9.96 0.27 4.23
C ILE A 99 10.98 0.80 3.23
N HIS A 100 11.37 0.00 2.26
CA HIS A 100 12.32 0.42 1.22
C HIS A 100 11.77 1.59 0.39
N PHE A 101 10.50 1.55 0.03
CA PHE A 101 9.86 2.64 -0.69
C PHE A 101 9.90 3.93 0.12
N HIS A 102 9.56 3.86 1.40
CA HIS A 102 9.59 5.02 2.31
C HIS A 102 10.98 5.63 2.41
N LEU A 103 12.00 4.80 2.63
CA LEU A 103 13.39 5.24 2.74
C LEU A 103 13.89 5.86 1.43
N SER A 104 13.51 5.27 0.30
CA SER A 104 13.84 5.81 -1.02
C SER A 104 13.25 7.21 -1.23
N GLN A 105 12.00 7.42 -0.86
CA GLN A 105 11.36 8.74 -0.96
C GLN A 105 12.01 9.75 -0.03
N LYS A 106 12.35 9.35 1.18
CA LYS A 106 13.06 10.18 2.15
C LYS A 106 14.45 10.57 1.65
N ALA A 107 15.18 9.63 1.05
CA ALA A 107 16.49 9.88 0.46
C ALA A 107 16.41 10.89 -0.72
N LYS A 108 15.40 10.78 -1.57
CA LYS A 108 15.16 11.73 -2.66
C LYS A 108 14.90 13.14 -2.13
N ARG A 109 14.07 13.27 -1.08
CA ARG A 109 13.81 14.57 -0.43
C ARG A 109 15.09 15.16 0.15
N SER A 110 15.87 14.34 0.85
CA SER A 110 17.14 14.72 1.46
C SER A 110 18.14 15.21 0.41
N LYS A 111 18.26 14.51 -0.70
CA LYS A 111 19.12 14.87 -1.83
C LYS A 111 18.68 16.19 -2.46
N LYS A 112 17.38 16.40 -2.62
CA LYS A 112 16.82 17.64 -3.16
C LYS A 112 17.11 18.83 -2.25
N VAL A 113 16.96 18.66 -0.94
CA VAL A 113 17.27 19.68 0.07
C VAL A 113 18.77 19.99 0.07
N LYS A 114 19.63 18.97 0.01
CA LYS A 114 21.09 19.16 -0.07
C LYS A 114 21.50 19.95 -1.31
N ASN A 115 20.86 19.69 -2.44
CA ASN A 115 21.13 20.40 -3.68
C ASN A 115 20.72 21.89 -3.56
N LEU A 116 19.58 22.18 -2.93
CA LEU A 116 19.14 23.54 -2.67
C LEU A 116 20.12 24.30 -1.76
N ILE A 117 20.53 23.67 -0.67
CA ILE A 117 21.52 24.26 0.26
C ILE A 117 22.83 24.54 -0.47
N ARG A 118 23.29 23.63 -1.28
CA ARG A 118 24.52 23.79 -2.08
C ARG A 118 24.42 24.97 -3.04
N GLN A 119 23.27 25.12 -3.69
CA GLN A 119 23.02 26.21 -4.61
C GLN A 119 23.06 27.56 -3.89
N TYR A 120 22.42 27.70 -2.74
CA TYR A 120 22.46 28.93 -1.95
C TYR A 120 23.82 29.21 -1.35
N SER A 121 24.59 28.20 -0.97
CA SER A 121 25.94 28.34 -0.44
C SER A 121 26.91 28.90 -1.47
N VAL A 122 26.73 28.57 -2.75
CA VAL A 122 27.54 29.09 -3.85
C VAL A 122 27.24 30.58 -4.07
N GLU A 123 25.99 31.00 -3.92
CA GLU A 123 25.58 32.41 -4.10
C GLU A 123 26.07 33.35 -2.99
N THR A 124 26.34 32.80 -1.80
CA THR A 124 26.78 33.59 -0.64
C THR A 124 28.30 33.72 -0.52
N LYS A 125 29.01 33.16 -1.42
CA LYS A 125 30.44 33.35 -1.55
C LYS A 125 30.70 34.43 -2.62
#